data_e84ef22462cdcb06037dd44c0cecaa71
#
_entry.id   e84ef22462cdcb06037dd44c0cecaa71
#
_cell.length_a   1.000
_cell.length_b   1.000
_cell.length_c   1.000
_cell.angle_alpha   90.00
_cell.angle_beta   90.00
_cell.angle_gamma   90.00
#
_symmetry.space_group_name_H-M   'P 1'
#
loop_
_entity.id
_entity.type
_entity.pdbx_description
1 polymer ?
#
loop_
_entity_poly.entity_id
_entity_poly.type
_entity_poly.pdbx_seq_one_letter_code
_entity_poly.pdbx_strand_id
1 'polypeptide(L)'
;MEIGIWGMGRMGFNMARRLVDKGDHRVIAGNRSSGKVDEAVKNGAEGSYSVEEFVEKQASPRVLWSMLPAGDVTDKMIDRFVELGDEGDIVIDGANSYFRDSIRRAEKVRNAGLRWLDAGVSGGVWGYEVGYCTMIGGD
;
A
#
# COMPACT_ATOMS: atom_id res chain seq x y z
N MET A 1 -7.83 11.70 5.63
CA MET A 1 -7.78 11.17 4.26
C MET A 1 -8.03 9.67 4.27
N GLU A 2 -8.27 9.07 3.10
CA GLU A 2 -8.42 7.61 2.93
C GLU A 2 -7.17 7.04 2.27
N ILE A 3 -6.74 5.86 2.70
CA ILE A 3 -5.57 5.18 2.15
C ILE A 3 -5.67 3.66 2.30
N GLY A 4 -5.41 2.93 1.23
CA GLY A 4 -5.31 1.48 1.27
C GLY A 4 -3.87 1.01 1.44
N ILE A 5 -3.63 0.08 2.37
CA ILE A 5 -2.33 -0.57 2.55
C ILE A 5 -2.50 -2.07 2.39
N TRP A 6 -1.86 -2.64 1.38
CA TRP A 6 -1.82 -4.09 1.16
C TRP A 6 -0.48 -4.67 1.59
N GLY A 7 -0.53 -5.59 2.54
CA GLY A 7 0.65 -6.24 3.12
C GLY A 7 0.82 -5.89 4.59
N MET A 8 0.13 -6.66 5.46
CA MET A 8 0.14 -6.50 6.91
C MET A 8 1.31 -7.26 7.55
N GLY A 9 2.51 -7.10 6.99
CA GLY A 9 3.75 -7.46 7.64
C GLY A 9 4.09 -6.47 8.75
N ARG A 10 5.28 -6.60 9.35
CA ARG A 10 5.71 -5.73 10.45
C ARG A 10 5.61 -4.24 10.12
N MET A 11 6.08 -3.85 8.93
CA MET A 11 6.07 -2.44 8.51
C MET A 11 4.65 -1.97 8.17
N GLY A 12 3.98 -2.66 7.25
CA GLY A 12 2.64 -2.25 6.80
C GLY A 12 1.62 -2.22 7.92
N PHE A 13 1.64 -3.20 8.82
CA PHE A 13 0.76 -3.20 10.00
C PHE A 13 0.99 -1.99 10.91
N ASN A 14 2.25 -1.70 11.25
CA ASN A 14 2.58 -0.57 12.11
C ASN A 14 2.29 0.79 11.44
N MET A 15 2.46 0.87 10.11
CA MET A 15 2.07 2.06 9.35
C MET A 15 0.55 2.26 9.37
N ALA A 16 -0.22 1.20 9.07
CA ALA A 16 -1.68 1.23 9.11
C ALA A 16 -2.18 1.67 10.49
N ARG A 17 -1.70 1.02 11.55
CA ARG A 17 -2.03 1.35 12.92
C ARG A 17 -1.70 2.81 13.27
N ARG A 18 -0.52 3.31 12.90
CA ARG A 18 -0.12 4.69 13.17
C ARG A 18 -1.01 5.70 12.46
N LEU A 19 -1.39 5.43 11.21
CA LEU A 19 -2.28 6.31 10.44
C LEU A 19 -3.68 6.40 11.06
N VAL A 20 -4.18 5.30 11.60
CA VAL A 20 -5.43 5.28 12.37
C VAL A 20 -5.28 6.03 13.68
N ASP A 21 -4.32 5.63 14.53
CA ASP A 21 -4.23 6.10 15.92
C ASP A 21 -3.79 7.57 16.05
N LYS A 22 -2.86 8.00 15.19
CA LYS A 22 -2.19 9.31 15.31
C LYS A 22 -2.53 10.27 14.16
N GLY A 23 -3.10 9.76 13.07
CA GLY A 23 -3.40 10.54 11.89
C GLY A 23 -4.87 10.79 11.63
N ASP A 24 -5.76 10.12 12.34
CA ASP A 24 -7.21 10.16 12.12
C ASP A 24 -7.55 9.93 10.63
N HIS A 25 -6.94 8.88 10.05
CA HIS A 25 -7.15 8.49 8.65
C HIS A 25 -8.01 7.25 8.57
N ARG A 26 -8.86 7.17 7.55
CA ARG A 26 -9.52 5.93 7.17
C ARG A 26 -8.52 5.04 6.46
N VAL A 27 -8.17 3.91 7.06
CA VAL A 27 -7.18 2.96 6.52
C VAL A 27 -7.88 1.66 6.13
N ILE A 28 -7.79 1.30 4.86
CA ILE A 28 -8.21 -0.02 4.37
C ILE A 28 -6.99 -0.94 4.41
N ALA A 29 -7.05 -1.99 5.23
CA ALA A 29 -5.95 -2.92 5.42
C ALA A 29 -6.23 -4.24 4.71
N GLY A 30 -5.37 -4.61 3.76
CA GLY A 30 -5.46 -5.85 3.02
C GLY A 30 -4.25 -6.76 3.21
N ASN A 31 -4.47 -8.06 3.20
CA ASN A 31 -3.40 -9.06 3.26
C ASN A 31 -3.90 -10.43 2.77
N ARG A 32 -2.98 -11.25 2.26
CA ARG A 32 -3.29 -12.63 1.85
C ARG A 32 -3.81 -13.51 3.01
N SER A 33 -3.28 -13.30 4.22
CA SER A 33 -3.69 -14.02 5.42
C SER A 33 -4.78 -13.25 6.16
N SER A 34 -5.96 -13.84 6.32
CA SER A 34 -7.10 -13.24 7.02
C SER A 34 -6.78 -12.86 8.47
N GLY A 35 -6.03 -13.68 9.20
CA GLY A 35 -5.64 -13.38 10.58
C GLY A 35 -4.85 -12.08 10.74
N LYS A 36 -4.07 -11.68 9.73
CA LYS A 36 -3.38 -10.39 9.72
C LYS A 36 -4.32 -9.22 9.45
N VAL A 37 -5.36 -9.43 8.65
CA VAL A 37 -6.43 -8.45 8.43
C VAL A 37 -7.23 -8.26 9.71
N ASP A 38 -7.62 -9.36 10.37
CA ASP A 38 -8.36 -9.32 11.64
C ASP A 38 -7.59 -8.56 12.74
N GLU A 39 -6.26 -8.73 12.77
CA GLU A 39 -5.39 -7.99 13.68
C GLU A 39 -5.41 -6.48 13.38
N ALA A 40 -5.39 -6.09 12.11
CA ALA A 40 -5.49 -4.68 11.70
C ALA A 40 -6.85 -4.09 12.05
N VAL A 41 -7.94 -4.84 11.86
CA VAL A 41 -9.31 -4.44 12.23
C VAL A 41 -9.43 -4.19 13.73
N LYS A 42 -8.85 -5.04 14.58
CA LYS A 42 -8.80 -4.82 16.03
C LYS A 42 -8.08 -3.53 16.43
N ASN A 43 -7.22 -3.03 15.57
CA ASN A 43 -6.50 -1.77 15.73
C ASN A 43 -7.12 -0.60 14.94
N GLY A 44 -8.39 -0.70 14.55
CA GLY A 44 -9.19 0.39 14.01
C GLY A 44 -9.12 0.58 12.49
N ALA A 45 -8.41 -0.28 11.76
CA ALA A 45 -8.45 -0.27 10.30
C ALA A 45 -9.73 -0.96 9.77
N GLU A 46 -10.12 -0.64 8.55
CA GLU A 46 -11.15 -1.38 7.82
C GLU A 46 -10.49 -2.56 7.08
N GLY A 47 -10.93 -3.77 7.35
CA GLY A 47 -10.35 -4.97 6.76
C GLY A 47 -10.83 -5.24 5.33
N SER A 48 -9.94 -5.79 4.50
CA SER A 48 -10.32 -6.41 3.23
C SER A 48 -9.60 -7.75 3.05
N TYR A 49 -10.33 -8.73 2.55
CA TYR A 49 -9.90 -10.13 2.50
C TYR A 49 -9.60 -10.60 1.07
N SER A 50 -9.81 -9.74 0.08
CA SER A 50 -9.37 -9.93 -1.29
C SER A 50 -8.85 -8.61 -1.89
N VAL A 51 -8.12 -8.69 -2.99
CA VAL A 51 -7.60 -7.49 -3.68
C VAL A 51 -8.75 -6.70 -4.30
N GLU A 52 -9.77 -7.38 -4.79
CA GLU A 52 -10.98 -6.79 -5.33
C GLU A 52 -11.69 -5.96 -4.26
N GLU A 53 -11.98 -6.57 -3.11
CA GLU A 53 -12.60 -5.88 -1.97
C GLU A 53 -11.76 -4.70 -1.48
N PHE A 54 -10.43 -4.85 -1.49
CA PHE A 54 -9.49 -3.78 -1.11
C PHE A 54 -9.61 -2.56 -2.02
N VAL A 55 -9.72 -2.76 -3.32
CA VAL A 55 -9.88 -1.67 -4.28
C VAL A 55 -11.28 -1.07 -4.20
N GLU A 56 -12.33 -1.91 -4.16
CA GLU A 56 -13.74 -1.48 -4.14
C GLU A 56 -14.10 -0.66 -2.90
N LYS A 57 -13.48 -0.91 -1.75
CA LYS A 57 -13.74 -0.17 -0.50
C LYS A 57 -13.21 1.26 -0.50
N GLN A 58 -12.39 1.63 -1.46
CA GLN A 58 -11.80 2.96 -1.55
C GLN A 58 -12.56 3.84 -2.55
N ALA A 59 -12.73 5.12 -2.19
CA ALA A 59 -13.27 6.12 -3.09
C ALA A 59 -12.20 6.59 -4.09
N SER A 60 -12.59 6.75 -5.36
CA SER A 60 -11.69 7.28 -6.41
C SER A 60 -11.43 8.79 -6.23
N PRO A 61 -10.22 9.29 -6.44
CA PRO A 61 -9.00 8.54 -6.79
C PRO A 61 -8.45 7.76 -5.59
N ARG A 62 -8.25 6.46 -5.76
CA ARG A 62 -7.81 5.55 -4.73
C ARG A 62 -6.31 5.67 -4.45
N VAL A 63 -5.89 5.32 -3.23
CA VAL A 63 -4.46 5.20 -2.88
C VAL A 63 -4.17 3.74 -2.55
N LEU A 64 -3.51 3.06 -3.48
CA LEU A 64 -3.24 1.63 -3.44
C LEU A 64 -1.76 1.40 -3.07
N TRP A 65 -1.46 1.30 -1.78
CA TRP A 65 -0.09 1.16 -1.29
C TRP A 65 0.27 -0.30 -1.02
N SER A 66 1.24 -0.82 -1.78
CA SER A 66 1.81 -2.15 -1.58
C SER A 66 2.97 -2.12 -0.59
N MET A 67 2.89 -2.92 0.48
CA MET A 67 3.94 -3.13 1.48
C MET A 67 4.38 -4.61 1.50
N LEU A 68 4.78 -5.12 0.36
CA LEU A 68 5.16 -6.51 0.13
C LEU A 68 6.69 -6.66 -0.04
N PRO A 69 7.23 -7.89 0.07
CA PRO A 69 8.62 -8.16 -0.30
C PRO A 69 8.88 -7.81 -1.77
N ALA A 70 10.07 -7.27 -2.05
CA ALA A 70 10.49 -6.96 -3.43
C ALA A 70 10.51 -8.21 -4.34
N GLY A 71 10.40 -8.01 -5.65
CA GLY A 71 10.39 -9.04 -6.66
C GLY A 71 9.00 -9.45 -7.12
N ASP A 72 8.83 -10.70 -7.50
CA ASP A 72 7.61 -11.23 -8.15
C ASP A 72 6.31 -11.00 -7.36
N VAL A 73 6.39 -10.99 -6.04
CA VAL A 73 5.21 -10.77 -5.19
C VAL A 73 4.68 -9.35 -5.38
N THR A 74 5.59 -8.37 -5.40
CA THR A 74 5.25 -6.97 -5.69
C THR A 74 4.80 -6.81 -7.14
N ASP A 75 5.48 -7.43 -8.11
CA ASP A 75 5.07 -7.38 -9.52
C ASP A 75 3.62 -7.82 -9.70
N LYS A 76 3.28 -8.99 -9.17
CA LYS A 76 1.90 -9.54 -9.24
C LYS A 76 0.86 -8.63 -8.57
N MET A 77 1.23 -7.98 -7.47
CA MET A 77 0.31 -7.05 -6.81
C MET A 77 0.09 -5.78 -7.62
N ILE A 78 1.16 -5.20 -8.17
CA ILE A 78 1.06 -4.05 -9.08
C ILE A 78 0.21 -4.40 -10.31
N ASP A 79 0.36 -5.60 -10.87
CA ASP A 79 -0.48 -6.08 -11.97
C ASP A 79 -1.97 -6.11 -11.58
N ARG A 80 -2.29 -6.59 -10.37
CA ARG A 80 -3.67 -6.58 -9.87
C ARG A 80 -4.20 -5.17 -9.65
N PHE A 81 -3.38 -4.26 -9.12
CA PHE A 81 -3.78 -2.87 -8.97
C PHE A 81 -4.03 -2.18 -10.32
N VAL A 82 -3.23 -2.48 -11.33
CA VAL A 82 -3.44 -1.98 -12.70
C VAL A 82 -4.73 -2.55 -13.32
N GLU A 83 -5.03 -3.83 -13.06
CA GLU A 83 -6.23 -4.48 -13.59
C GLU A 83 -7.53 -3.96 -12.96
N LEU A 84 -7.51 -3.63 -11.66
CA LEU A 84 -8.67 -3.28 -10.87
C LEU A 84 -8.84 -1.76 -10.66
N GLY A 85 -7.78 -0.99 -10.87
CA GLY A 85 -7.78 0.45 -10.69
C GLY A 85 -8.40 1.21 -11.86
N ASP A 86 -8.78 2.44 -11.60
CA ASP A 86 -9.31 3.36 -12.58
C ASP A 86 -8.30 4.49 -12.88
N GLU A 87 -8.54 5.22 -13.96
CA GLU A 87 -7.73 6.38 -14.33
C GLU A 87 -7.63 7.39 -13.17
N GLY A 88 -6.40 7.77 -12.85
CA GLY A 88 -6.09 8.74 -11.78
C GLY A 88 -5.86 8.11 -10.40
N ASP A 89 -6.13 6.82 -10.21
CA ASP A 89 -5.76 6.12 -8.98
C ASP A 89 -4.23 6.14 -8.77
N ILE A 90 -3.80 6.14 -7.53
CA ILE A 90 -2.39 6.25 -7.14
C ILE A 90 -1.89 4.90 -6.66
N VAL A 91 -0.92 4.34 -7.34
CA VAL A 91 -0.22 3.11 -6.94
C VAL A 91 1.09 3.47 -6.26
N ILE A 92 1.29 2.97 -5.04
CA ILE A 92 2.52 3.19 -4.26
C ILE A 92 3.22 1.86 -4.04
N ASP A 93 4.46 1.75 -4.52
CA ASP A 93 5.36 0.63 -4.20
C ASP A 93 6.20 0.97 -2.97
N GLY A 94 5.90 0.34 -1.84
CA GLY A 94 6.64 0.47 -0.59
C GLY A 94 7.64 -0.66 -0.36
N ALA A 95 7.89 -1.52 -1.36
CA ALA A 95 8.91 -2.55 -1.27
C ALA A 95 10.32 -1.94 -1.37
N ASN A 96 11.30 -2.60 -0.78
CA ASN A 96 12.69 -2.24 -0.99
C ASN A 96 13.17 -2.81 -2.34
N SER A 97 12.65 -2.24 -3.41
CA SER A 97 12.83 -2.73 -4.78
C SER A 97 14.14 -2.24 -5.41
N TYR A 98 14.66 -3.04 -6.36
CA TYR A 98 15.73 -2.59 -7.24
C TYR A 98 15.21 -1.48 -8.16
N PHE A 99 15.95 -0.38 -8.29
CA PHE A 99 15.47 0.83 -8.98
C PHE A 99 14.99 0.60 -10.44
N ARG A 100 15.58 -0.36 -11.15
CA ARG A 100 15.13 -0.71 -12.52
C ARG A 100 13.77 -1.39 -12.54
N ASP A 101 13.43 -2.14 -11.48
CA ASP A 101 12.10 -2.71 -11.35
C ASP A 101 11.08 -1.61 -11.05
N SER A 102 11.44 -0.63 -10.22
CA SER A 102 10.59 0.56 -9.97
C SER A 102 10.32 1.33 -11.28
N ILE A 103 11.33 1.54 -12.14
CA ILE A 103 11.16 2.20 -13.44
C ILE A 103 10.19 1.39 -14.32
N ARG A 104 10.39 0.08 -14.45
CA ARG A 104 9.54 -0.81 -15.26
C ARG A 104 8.09 -0.82 -14.77
N ARG A 105 7.89 -0.87 -13.47
CA ARG A 105 6.55 -0.81 -12.84
C ARG A 105 5.88 0.54 -13.08
N ALA A 106 6.64 1.63 -12.94
CA ALA A 106 6.16 2.99 -13.19
C ALA A 106 5.62 3.15 -14.63
N GLU A 107 6.37 2.68 -15.63
CA GLU A 107 5.94 2.70 -17.03
C GLU A 107 4.63 1.93 -17.23
N LYS A 108 4.52 0.73 -16.63
CA LYS A 108 3.31 -0.10 -16.71
C LYS A 108 2.09 0.60 -16.11
N VAL A 109 2.23 1.16 -14.91
CA VAL A 109 1.16 1.85 -14.18
C VAL A 109 0.70 3.08 -14.95
N ARG A 110 1.63 3.91 -15.43
CA ARG A 110 1.32 5.11 -16.23
C ARG A 110 0.63 4.78 -17.55
N ASN A 111 1.06 3.72 -18.24
CA ASN A 111 0.43 3.29 -19.48
C ASN A 111 -1.02 2.84 -19.31
N ALA A 112 -1.40 2.46 -18.10
CA ALA A 112 -2.78 2.13 -17.73
C ALA A 112 -3.60 3.34 -17.23
N GLY A 113 -3.03 4.57 -17.24
CA GLY A 113 -3.70 5.78 -16.80
C GLY A 113 -3.66 6.04 -15.29
N LEU A 114 -2.95 5.20 -14.52
CA LEU A 114 -2.76 5.39 -13.09
C LEU A 114 -1.50 6.22 -12.81
N ARG A 115 -1.39 6.72 -11.59
CA ARG A 115 -0.21 7.45 -11.10
C ARG A 115 0.69 6.52 -10.30
N TRP A 116 1.98 6.80 -10.32
CA TRP A 116 2.99 5.98 -9.67
C TRP A 116 3.79 6.74 -8.64
N LEU A 117 3.97 6.13 -7.47
CA LEU A 117 4.96 6.53 -6.48
C LEU A 117 5.81 5.32 -6.05
N ASP A 118 7.12 5.54 -5.95
CA ASP A 118 8.09 4.65 -5.30
C ASP A 118 8.41 5.22 -3.92
N ALA A 119 8.23 4.43 -2.87
CA ALA A 119 8.31 4.90 -1.50
C ALA A 119 9.28 4.04 -0.68
N GLY A 120 10.49 4.51 -0.50
CA GLY A 120 11.45 3.94 0.44
C GLY A 120 11.09 4.29 1.88
N VAL A 121 10.67 3.29 2.67
CA VAL A 121 10.19 3.50 4.04
C VAL A 121 11.23 3.04 5.05
N SER A 122 11.63 3.94 5.95
CA SER A 122 12.54 3.68 7.06
C SER A 122 11.89 4.01 8.41
N GLY A 123 12.22 3.29 9.46
CA GLY A 123 11.68 3.48 10.82
C GLY A 123 11.58 2.17 11.61
N GLY A 124 11.57 1.04 10.94
CA GLY A 124 11.56 -0.28 11.55
C GLY A 124 10.48 -0.45 12.62
N VAL A 125 10.84 -1.05 13.73
CA VAL A 125 9.93 -1.31 14.87
C VAL A 125 9.55 -0.04 15.64
N TRP A 126 10.38 0.99 15.59
CA TRP A 126 10.16 2.26 16.28
C TRP A 126 9.26 3.22 15.50
N GLY A 127 9.01 2.94 14.21
CA GLY A 127 8.22 3.80 13.34
C GLY A 127 6.80 4.06 13.85
N TYR A 128 6.18 3.11 14.55
CA TYR A 128 4.89 3.35 15.16
C TYR A 128 4.92 4.50 16.19
N GLU A 129 5.95 4.57 17.04
CA GLU A 129 6.04 5.59 18.09
C GLU A 129 6.57 6.94 17.58
N VAL A 130 7.68 6.91 16.84
CA VAL A 130 8.40 8.14 16.45
C VAL A 130 8.07 8.63 15.04
N GLY A 131 7.48 7.77 14.21
CA GLY A 131 7.16 8.07 12.81
C GLY A 131 8.08 7.33 11.84
N TYR A 132 7.68 7.37 10.57
CA TYR A 132 8.43 6.80 9.47
C TYR A 132 9.03 7.92 8.62
N CYS A 133 10.31 7.77 8.28
CA CYS A 133 10.91 8.55 7.22
C CYS A 133 10.58 7.88 5.88
N THR A 134 10.04 8.63 4.94
CA THR A 134 9.68 8.11 3.62
C THR A 134 10.36 8.95 2.54
N MET A 135 11.17 8.31 1.71
CA MET A 135 11.74 8.90 0.50
C MET A 135 10.84 8.53 -0.68
N ILE A 136 10.35 9.52 -1.41
CA ILE A 136 9.35 9.34 -2.44
C ILE A 136 9.91 9.79 -3.78
N GLY A 137 9.70 8.97 -4.81
CA GLY A 137 9.94 9.30 -6.21
C GLY A 137 8.72 8.91 -7.06
N GLY A 138 8.46 9.65 -8.14
CA GLY A 138 7.35 9.35 -9.04
C GLY A 138 6.65 10.60 -9.59
N ASP A 139 5.33 10.52 -9.76
CA ASP A 139 4.49 11.57 -10.40
C ASP A 139 4.11 12.70 -9.46
#